data_98f1a0e2ee904ea3e3717ab4b1ed3ed8
#
_entry.id   98f1a0e2ee904ea3e3717ab4b1ed3ed8
#
_cell.length_a   1.000
_cell.length_b   1.000
_cell.length_c   1.000
_cell.angle_alpha   90.00
_cell.angle_beta   90.00
_cell.angle_gamma   90.00
#
_symmetry.space_group_name_H-M   'P 1'
#
loop_
_entity.id
_entity.type
_entity.pdbx_description
1 polymer ?
#
loop_
_entity_poly.entity_id
_entity_poly.type
_entity_poly.pdbx_seq_one_letter_code
_entity_poly.pdbx_strand_id
1 'polypeptide(L)'
;SFACIREVGVETGGSNIQFSVNPNNGRMVVIEMNPRVSRSSALASKATGFPIAKIAAKLAVGYSLDELQNDITRETPASFEPSIDYVVTKIPRFTFEKFPGSDNTLTSAMKSVGEAMAIGRTFKESMQKALRSLEISAKGLVGPPKFQKKIEDMQSVREGISRPTPERIFWLRHGFLNGLSTEEVFDLSKIDPWFLQQMKEIVDLEIELCSHDLSSISKELLLKAKESGFSDSLLADLLGSTLEAVTELRKSHDILTQFRLVDTCAGEFEAYTPYYYSSYGLENEIKESEKKKIMI
;
A
#
# COMPACT_ATOMS: atom_id res chain seq x y z
N SER A 1 -10.58 -4.93 -21.51
CA SER A 1 -9.28 -4.33 -21.94
C SER A 1 -9.03 -4.55 -23.43
N PHE A 2 -9.08 -5.80 -23.94
CA PHE A 2 -8.72 -6.10 -25.33
C PHE A 2 -9.52 -5.29 -26.36
N ALA A 3 -10.84 -5.11 -26.14
CA ALA A 3 -11.67 -4.28 -27.04
C ALA A 3 -11.16 -2.82 -27.10
N CYS A 4 -10.81 -2.23 -25.94
CA CYS A 4 -10.28 -0.86 -25.88
C CYS A 4 -8.93 -0.74 -26.62
N ILE A 5 -8.04 -1.73 -26.43
CA ILE A 5 -6.74 -1.73 -27.09
C ILE A 5 -6.89 -1.78 -28.61
N ARG A 6 -7.79 -2.63 -29.11
CA ARG A 6 -8.08 -2.78 -30.55
C ARG A 6 -8.71 -1.53 -31.14
N GLU A 7 -9.67 -0.94 -30.41
CA GLU A 7 -10.37 0.28 -30.87
C GLU A 7 -9.43 1.49 -30.96
N VAL A 8 -8.50 1.61 -30.02
CA VAL A 8 -7.46 2.66 -30.03
C VAL A 8 -6.36 2.38 -31.07
N GLY A 9 -6.23 1.14 -31.52
CA GLY A 9 -5.22 0.74 -32.52
C GLY A 9 -3.82 0.56 -31.95
N VAL A 10 -3.71 0.11 -30.70
CA VAL A 10 -2.39 -0.23 -30.08
C VAL A 10 -2.05 -1.67 -30.43
N GLU A 11 -1.05 -1.86 -31.26
CA GLU A 11 -0.66 -3.19 -31.76
C GLU A 11 0.52 -3.79 -31.00
N THR A 12 1.36 -2.97 -30.36
CA THR A 12 2.61 -3.45 -29.75
C THR A 12 2.91 -2.80 -28.40
N GLY A 13 3.75 -3.46 -27.59
CA GLY A 13 4.28 -2.94 -26.34
C GLY A 13 3.35 -3.19 -25.15
N GLY A 14 3.18 -2.17 -24.33
CA GLY A 14 2.37 -2.24 -23.10
C GLY A 14 1.35 -1.12 -23.02
N SER A 15 0.24 -1.37 -22.37
CA SER A 15 -0.78 -0.37 -22.07
C SER A 15 -1.32 -0.51 -20.66
N ASN A 16 -1.93 0.56 -20.16
CA ASN A 16 -2.66 0.58 -18.89
C ASN A 16 -4.06 1.10 -19.13
N ILE A 17 -5.08 0.35 -18.69
CA ILE A 17 -6.47 0.73 -18.81
C ILE A 17 -7.09 0.76 -17.42
N GLN A 18 -7.78 1.85 -17.09
CA GLN A 18 -8.49 2.02 -15.84
C GLN A 18 -9.99 1.92 -16.05
N PHE A 19 -10.62 1.18 -15.16
CA PHE A 19 -12.07 0.96 -15.17
C PHE A 19 -12.68 1.41 -13.85
N SER A 20 -13.94 1.85 -13.92
CA SER A 20 -14.81 2.00 -12.76
C SER A 20 -15.96 1.01 -12.87
N VAL A 21 -16.28 0.35 -11.78
CA VAL A 21 -17.37 -0.63 -11.70
C VAL A 21 -18.39 -0.15 -10.68
N ASN A 22 -19.66 -0.05 -11.07
CA ASN A 22 -20.73 0.26 -10.14
C ASN A 22 -21.04 -0.98 -9.29
N PRO A 23 -20.86 -0.94 -7.96
CA PRO A 23 -21.04 -2.11 -7.11
C PRO A 23 -22.50 -2.62 -7.04
N ASN A 24 -23.47 -1.75 -7.32
CA ASN A 24 -24.89 -2.13 -7.23
C ASN A 24 -25.40 -2.95 -8.42
N ASN A 25 -24.85 -2.74 -9.61
CA ASN A 25 -25.36 -3.35 -10.84
C ASN A 25 -24.29 -3.92 -11.76
N GLY A 26 -23.00 -3.84 -11.37
CA GLY A 26 -21.88 -4.34 -12.15
C GLY A 26 -21.56 -3.55 -13.43
N ARG A 27 -22.22 -2.40 -13.68
CA ARG A 27 -21.91 -1.57 -14.85
C ARG A 27 -20.47 -1.12 -14.82
N MET A 28 -19.72 -1.45 -15.86
CA MET A 28 -18.32 -1.08 -16.03
C MET A 28 -18.20 0.06 -17.04
N VAL A 29 -17.37 1.05 -16.70
CA VAL A 29 -17.00 2.16 -17.60
C VAL A 29 -15.49 2.30 -17.65
N VAL A 30 -14.95 2.65 -18.83
CA VAL A 30 -13.54 2.99 -19.00
C VAL A 30 -13.32 4.40 -18.47
N ILE A 31 -12.36 4.58 -17.59
CA ILE A 31 -11.95 5.90 -17.09
C ILE A 31 -10.94 6.51 -18.06
N GLU A 32 -9.84 5.78 -18.33
CA GLU A 32 -8.82 6.19 -19.27
C GLU A 32 -8.02 4.98 -19.77
N MET A 33 -7.34 5.17 -20.89
CA MET A 33 -6.35 4.25 -21.42
C MET A 33 -5.04 5.00 -21.69
N ASN A 34 -3.92 4.46 -21.20
CA ASN A 34 -2.58 4.93 -21.50
C ASN A 34 -1.92 3.93 -22.47
N PRO A 35 -1.81 4.25 -23.78
CA PRO A 35 -1.27 3.32 -24.79
C PRO A 35 0.28 3.32 -24.78
N ARG A 36 0.85 3.12 -23.63
CA ARG A 36 2.29 3.14 -23.39
C ARG A 36 2.64 2.49 -22.08
N VAL A 37 3.90 2.10 -21.91
CA VAL A 37 4.49 1.81 -20.59
C VAL A 37 4.54 3.10 -19.78
N SER A 38 4.06 3.07 -18.55
CA SER A 38 3.88 4.23 -17.68
C SER A 38 4.53 4.02 -16.31
N ARG A 39 4.45 5.01 -15.41
CA ARG A 39 4.85 4.83 -14.00
C ARG A 39 4.09 3.70 -13.32
N SER A 40 2.80 3.53 -13.62
CA SER A 40 2.02 2.41 -13.11
C SER A 40 2.58 1.07 -13.57
N SER A 41 3.11 0.95 -14.78
CA SER A 41 3.79 -0.24 -15.28
C SER A 41 5.09 -0.49 -14.51
N ALA A 42 5.87 0.55 -14.18
CA ALA A 42 7.08 0.41 -13.36
C ALA A 42 6.76 -0.07 -11.94
N LEU A 43 5.68 0.44 -11.33
CA LEU A 43 5.20 -0.04 -10.02
C LEU A 43 4.71 -1.49 -10.10
N ALA A 44 3.95 -1.84 -11.13
CA ALA A 44 3.51 -3.22 -11.36
C ALA A 44 4.71 -4.17 -11.54
N SER A 45 5.76 -3.74 -12.25
CA SER A 45 7.00 -4.52 -12.38
C SER A 45 7.67 -4.78 -11.04
N LYS A 46 7.72 -3.80 -10.14
CA LYS A 46 8.24 -4.00 -8.77
C LYS A 46 7.32 -4.86 -7.92
N ALA A 47 6.01 -4.66 -8.07
CA ALA A 47 5.00 -5.39 -7.32
C ALA A 47 4.93 -6.88 -7.65
N THR A 48 5.32 -7.26 -8.87
CA THR A 48 5.23 -8.64 -9.37
C THR A 48 6.58 -9.28 -9.66
N GLY A 49 7.65 -8.49 -9.74
CA GLY A 49 8.95 -8.97 -10.25
C GLY A 49 9.00 -9.08 -11.77
N PHE A 50 7.86 -8.93 -12.48
CA PHE A 50 7.78 -9.10 -13.94
C PHE A 50 8.31 -7.86 -14.67
N PRO A 51 9.30 -8.01 -15.58
CA PRO A 51 9.98 -6.87 -16.22
C PRO A 51 9.17 -6.32 -17.41
N ILE A 52 8.07 -5.61 -17.14
CA ILE A 52 7.11 -5.15 -18.16
C ILE A 52 7.81 -4.36 -19.28
N ALA A 53 8.74 -3.45 -18.95
CA ALA A 53 9.41 -2.62 -19.97
C ALA A 53 10.30 -3.47 -20.90
N LYS A 54 11.02 -4.47 -20.36
CA LYS A 54 11.83 -5.41 -21.14
C LYS A 54 10.97 -6.23 -22.11
N ILE A 55 9.86 -6.76 -21.61
CA ILE A 55 8.92 -7.52 -22.44
C ILE A 55 8.27 -6.63 -23.49
N ALA A 56 7.78 -5.44 -23.12
CA ALA A 56 7.19 -4.49 -24.05
C ALA A 56 8.15 -4.11 -25.19
N ALA A 57 9.45 -3.93 -24.91
CA ALA A 57 10.45 -3.66 -25.93
C ALA A 57 10.63 -4.84 -26.91
N LYS A 58 10.57 -6.09 -26.43
CA LYS A 58 10.63 -7.27 -27.29
C LYS A 58 9.39 -7.44 -28.16
N LEU A 59 8.19 -7.16 -27.60
CA LEU A 59 6.94 -7.16 -28.37
C LEU A 59 6.98 -6.10 -29.49
N ALA A 60 7.57 -4.93 -29.22
CA ALA A 60 7.70 -3.87 -30.21
C ALA A 60 8.58 -4.21 -31.42
N VAL A 61 9.46 -5.22 -31.31
CA VAL A 61 10.29 -5.70 -32.43
C VAL A 61 9.77 -7.01 -33.03
N GLY A 62 8.54 -7.44 -32.68
CA GLY A 62 7.81 -8.49 -33.36
C GLY A 62 7.72 -9.84 -32.63
N TYR A 63 8.25 -9.97 -31.42
CA TYR A 63 8.02 -11.16 -30.61
C TYR A 63 6.58 -11.20 -30.09
N SER A 64 6.03 -12.39 -29.86
CA SER A 64 4.79 -12.59 -29.10
C SER A 64 5.06 -13.04 -27.66
N LEU A 65 4.06 -12.97 -26.78
CA LEU A 65 4.23 -13.32 -25.36
C LEU A 65 4.51 -14.81 -25.13
N ASP A 66 4.03 -15.66 -26.01
CA ASP A 66 4.24 -17.11 -25.96
C ASP A 66 5.64 -17.54 -26.45
N GLU A 67 6.27 -16.71 -27.28
CA GLU A 67 7.66 -16.91 -27.73
C GLU A 67 8.69 -16.45 -26.68
N LEU A 68 8.28 -15.62 -25.72
CA LEU A 68 9.16 -15.07 -24.69
C LEU A 68 9.07 -15.90 -23.42
N GLN A 69 10.22 -16.20 -22.83
CA GLN A 69 10.29 -16.88 -21.54
C GLN A 69 9.94 -15.90 -20.42
N ASN A 70 9.20 -16.38 -19.41
CA ASN A 70 8.95 -15.64 -18.17
C ASN A 70 10.22 -15.57 -17.33
N ASP A 71 10.69 -14.37 -17.02
CA ASP A 71 11.91 -14.17 -16.23
C ASP A 71 11.78 -14.65 -14.77
N ILE A 72 10.54 -14.74 -14.25
CA ILE A 72 10.28 -15.15 -12.87
C ILE A 72 10.35 -16.67 -12.73
N THR A 73 9.55 -17.40 -13.52
CA THR A 73 9.48 -18.85 -13.45
C THR A 73 10.63 -19.53 -14.18
N ARG A 74 11.10 -18.93 -15.27
CA ARG A 74 12.08 -19.49 -16.22
C ARG A 74 11.64 -20.80 -16.90
N GLU A 75 10.40 -21.21 -16.68
CA GLU A 75 9.82 -22.45 -17.19
C GLU A 75 8.55 -22.17 -18.01
N THR A 76 7.84 -21.10 -17.71
CA THR A 76 6.60 -20.72 -18.40
C THR A 76 6.84 -19.64 -19.44
N PRO A 77 5.92 -19.45 -20.42
CA PRO A 77 5.95 -18.30 -21.32
C PRO A 77 5.63 -17.00 -20.58
N ALA A 78 5.98 -15.86 -21.18
CA ALA A 78 5.71 -14.54 -20.61
C ALA A 78 4.19 -14.18 -20.53
N SER A 79 3.33 -14.98 -21.17
CA SER A 79 1.87 -14.90 -21.06
C SER A 79 1.32 -15.51 -19.77
N PHE A 80 2.14 -16.14 -18.93
CA PHE A 80 1.74 -16.67 -17.64
C PHE A 80 1.23 -15.54 -16.72
N GLU A 81 -0.01 -15.67 -16.22
CA GLU A 81 -0.61 -14.66 -15.37
C GLU A 81 -0.12 -14.76 -13.92
N PRO A 82 0.21 -13.65 -13.27
CA PRO A 82 0.69 -13.68 -11.88
C PRO A 82 -0.42 -14.02 -10.89
N SER A 83 -0.09 -14.84 -9.90
CA SER A 83 -0.89 -15.07 -8.69
C SER A 83 -0.13 -14.57 -7.47
N ILE A 84 -0.75 -13.71 -6.66
CA ILE A 84 -0.12 -13.08 -5.51
C ILE A 84 -0.83 -13.45 -4.22
N ASP A 85 -0.05 -13.65 -3.14
CA ASP A 85 -0.54 -13.92 -1.79
C ASP A 85 -0.20 -12.78 -0.80
N TYR A 86 0.17 -11.61 -1.31
CA TYR A 86 0.48 -10.39 -0.57
C TYR A 86 -0.35 -9.22 -1.10
N VAL A 87 -0.37 -8.12 -0.35
CA VAL A 87 -1.08 -6.90 -0.71
C VAL A 87 -0.09 -5.81 -1.10
N VAL A 88 -0.35 -5.15 -2.22
CA VAL A 88 0.39 -3.98 -2.67
C VAL A 88 -0.49 -2.75 -2.57
N THR A 89 -0.12 -1.81 -1.72
CA THR A 89 -0.81 -0.53 -1.58
C THR A 89 -0.01 0.57 -2.27
N LYS A 90 -0.69 1.32 -3.13
CA LYS A 90 -0.17 2.51 -3.79
C LYS A 90 -0.90 3.73 -3.28
N ILE A 91 -0.14 4.75 -2.83
CA ILE A 91 -0.71 6.03 -2.37
C ILE A 91 -0.09 7.17 -3.18
N PRO A 92 -0.90 8.05 -3.80
CA PRO A 92 -0.37 9.19 -4.53
C PRO A 92 0.25 10.25 -3.59
N ARG A 93 1.32 10.89 -4.05
CA ARG A 93 1.97 12.04 -3.39
C ARG A 93 1.49 13.33 -4.04
N PHE A 94 1.04 14.26 -3.22
CA PHE A 94 0.65 15.61 -3.63
C PHE A 94 1.61 16.62 -3.01
N THR A 95 1.80 17.77 -3.67
CA THR A 95 2.73 18.82 -3.23
C THR A 95 2.05 20.20 -3.16
N PHE A 96 0.78 20.23 -2.72
CA PHE A 96 0.05 21.49 -2.57
C PHE A 96 0.73 22.46 -1.60
N GLU A 97 1.55 21.94 -0.67
CA GLU A 97 2.36 22.75 0.23
C GLU A 97 3.38 23.64 -0.48
N LYS A 98 3.73 23.31 -1.72
CA LYS A 98 4.64 24.13 -2.57
C LYS A 98 3.90 25.18 -3.39
N PHE A 99 2.58 25.12 -3.44
CA PHE A 99 1.73 26.00 -4.25
C PHE A 99 0.63 26.65 -3.40
N PRO A 100 0.98 27.64 -2.54
CA PRO A 100 0.00 28.32 -1.69
C PRO A 100 -1.14 28.92 -2.52
N GLY A 101 -2.38 28.73 -2.06
CA GLY A 101 -3.58 29.20 -2.73
C GLY A 101 -4.12 28.31 -3.84
N SER A 102 -3.44 27.19 -4.18
CA SER A 102 -3.99 26.22 -5.13
C SER A 102 -5.15 25.42 -4.51
N ASP A 103 -6.15 25.09 -5.33
CA ASP A 103 -7.25 24.21 -4.91
C ASP A 103 -6.77 22.76 -4.72
N ASN A 104 -6.80 22.30 -3.48
CA ASN A 104 -6.41 20.93 -3.08
C ASN A 104 -7.56 19.91 -3.16
N THR A 105 -8.74 20.30 -3.64
CA THR A 105 -9.85 19.40 -3.86
C THR A 105 -9.51 18.45 -4.99
N LEU A 106 -9.56 17.14 -4.74
CA LEU A 106 -9.29 16.11 -5.73
C LEU A 106 -10.52 15.93 -6.63
N THR A 107 -10.27 15.94 -7.93
CA THR A 107 -11.28 15.78 -8.98
C THR A 107 -10.83 14.73 -10.00
N SER A 108 -11.45 14.68 -11.17
CA SER A 108 -10.99 13.84 -12.28
C SER A 108 -9.67 14.29 -12.90
N ALA A 109 -9.21 15.53 -12.64
CA ALA A 109 -7.93 16.03 -13.08
C ALA A 109 -6.78 15.42 -12.26
N MET A 110 -5.69 15.04 -12.92
CA MET A 110 -4.49 14.54 -12.25
C MET A 110 -3.78 15.67 -11.51
N LYS A 111 -3.71 15.57 -10.18
CA LYS A 111 -3.03 16.55 -9.30
C LYS A 111 -1.83 15.94 -8.55
N SER A 112 -1.62 14.63 -8.64
CA SER A 112 -0.49 13.96 -7.99
C SER A 112 0.81 14.19 -8.77
N VAL A 113 1.92 14.33 -8.03
CA VAL A 113 3.28 14.51 -8.60
C VAL A 113 4.12 13.24 -8.56
N GLY A 114 3.71 12.28 -7.75
CA GLY A 114 4.38 11.00 -7.55
C GLY A 114 3.50 10.03 -6.78
N GLU A 115 4.09 8.93 -6.34
CA GLU A 115 3.38 7.87 -5.62
C GLU A 115 4.36 7.07 -4.77
N ALA A 116 3.90 6.59 -3.62
CA ALA A 116 4.57 5.58 -2.82
C ALA A 116 3.88 4.23 -3.02
N MET A 117 4.66 3.15 -2.96
CA MET A 117 4.19 1.78 -3.00
C MET A 117 4.77 1.01 -1.81
N ALA A 118 3.95 0.20 -1.17
CA ALA A 118 4.41 -0.72 -0.15
C ALA A 118 3.75 -2.09 -0.28
N ILE A 119 4.48 -3.11 0.11
CA ILE A 119 4.03 -4.50 0.12
C ILE A 119 3.90 -4.97 1.57
N GLY A 120 2.86 -5.73 1.86
CA GLY A 120 2.61 -6.38 3.15
C GLY A 120 1.76 -7.63 2.99
N ARG A 121 1.62 -8.41 4.06
CA ARG A 121 0.73 -9.59 4.07
C ARG A 121 -0.74 -9.20 4.14
N THR A 122 -1.02 -8.03 4.70
CA THR A 122 -2.38 -7.50 4.85
C THR A 122 -2.47 -6.07 4.31
N PHE A 123 -3.70 -5.65 4.02
CA PHE A 123 -3.95 -4.26 3.63
C PHE A 123 -3.52 -3.29 4.74
N LYS A 124 -3.79 -3.60 6.00
CA LYS A 124 -3.39 -2.76 7.16
C LYS A 124 -1.89 -2.53 7.18
N GLU A 125 -1.11 -3.59 7.06
CA GLU A 125 0.35 -3.51 7.04
C GLU A 125 0.85 -2.69 5.85
N SER A 126 0.42 -3.02 4.62
CA SER A 126 0.88 -2.35 3.41
C SER A 126 0.48 -0.88 3.36
N MET A 127 -0.74 -0.54 3.80
CA MET A 127 -1.23 0.84 3.88
C MET A 127 -0.41 1.68 4.86
N GLN A 128 -0.17 1.20 6.07
CA GLN A 128 0.63 1.91 7.07
C GLN A 128 2.07 2.16 6.56
N LYS A 129 2.69 1.17 5.92
CA LYS A 129 4.00 1.31 5.27
C LYS A 129 3.98 2.36 4.16
N ALA A 130 2.97 2.32 3.28
CA ALA A 130 2.84 3.27 2.17
C ALA A 130 2.67 4.71 2.67
N LEU A 131 1.87 4.93 3.72
CA LEU A 131 1.70 6.25 4.33
C LEU A 131 3.01 6.80 4.90
N ARG A 132 3.83 5.97 5.56
CA ARG A 132 5.15 6.38 6.05
C ARG A 132 6.12 6.74 4.91
N SER A 133 5.97 6.10 3.76
CA SER A 133 6.83 6.32 2.58
C SER A 133 6.51 7.58 1.78
N LEU A 134 5.46 8.33 2.15
CA LEU A 134 5.07 9.58 1.46
C LEU A 134 5.98 10.78 1.76
N GLU A 135 6.91 10.65 2.71
CA GLU A 135 7.81 11.75 3.13
C GLU A 135 7.07 13.03 3.57
N ILE A 136 5.96 12.85 4.29
CA ILE A 136 5.15 13.93 4.87
C ILE A 136 5.19 13.92 6.39
N SER A 137 6.19 13.27 6.99
CA SER A 137 6.32 13.06 8.43
C SER A 137 5.15 12.30 9.07
N ALA A 138 4.44 11.48 8.29
CA ALA A 138 3.39 10.60 8.79
C ALA A 138 3.98 9.33 9.39
N LYS A 139 3.50 8.92 10.57
CA LYS A 139 3.88 7.67 11.23
C LYS A 139 2.93 6.49 10.89
N GLY A 140 2.24 6.55 9.75
CA GLY A 140 1.17 5.67 9.31
C GLY A 140 -0.15 6.41 9.27
N LEU A 141 -1.26 5.77 9.62
CA LEU A 141 -2.60 6.37 9.62
C LEU A 141 -2.75 7.52 10.64
N VAL A 142 -1.91 7.56 11.67
CA VAL A 142 -1.81 8.68 12.62
C VAL A 142 -1.53 10.01 11.91
N GLY A 143 -0.87 9.95 10.75
CA GLY A 143 -0.66 11.12 9.91
C GLY A 143 0.51 12.02 10.32
N PRO A 144 0.67 13.14 9.59
CA PRO A 144 1.67 14.15 9.91
C PRO A 144 1.35 14.91 11.20
N PRO A 145 2.29 15.72 11.74
CA PRO A 145 2.17 16.33 13.08
C PRO A 145 0.84 17.00 13.40
N LYS A 146 0.23 17.68 12.43
CA LYS A 146 -1.07 18.35 12.63
C LYS A 146 -2.25 17.40 12.88
N PHE A 147 -2.12 16.12 12.53
CA PHE A 147 -3.12 15.07 12.73
C PHE A 147 -2.80 14.11 13.88
N GLN A 148 -1.66 14.26 14.56
CA GLN A 148 -1.27 13.32 15.61
C GLN A 148 -2.16 13.44 16.85
N LYS A 149 -2.55 14.66 17.23
CA LYS A 149 -3.50 14.89 18.33
C LYS A 149 -4.92 14.67 17.85
N LYS A 150 -5.76 14.10 18.71
CA LYS A 150 -7.20 13.95 18.41
C LYS A 150 -7.83 15.31 18.15
N ILE A 151 -8.57 15.41 17.04
CA ILE A 151 -9.38 16.59 16.70
C ILE A 151 -10.79 16.31 17.20
N GLU A 152 -11.29 17.12 18.14
CA GLU A 152 -12.59 16.93 18.81
C GLU A 152 -13.73 17.69 18.13
N ASP A 153 -13.40 18.70 17.31
CA ASP A 153 -14.41 19.44 16.56
C ASP A 153 -15.04 18.57 15.48
N MET A 154 -16.21 18.02 15.80
CA MET A 154 -16.96 17.11 14.94
C MET A 154 -17.40 17.72 13.63
N GLN A 155 -17.61 19.04 13.56
CA GLN A 155 -17.94 19.70 12.30
C GLN A 155 -16.75 19.65 11.36
N SER A 156 -15.57 20.07 11.80
CA SER A 156 -14.34 19.97 11.02
C SER A 156 -14.01 18.53 10.60
N VAL A 157 -14.24 17.56 11.49
CA VAL A 157 -14.04 16.14 11.17
C VAL A 157 -14.97 15.69 10.06
N ARG A 158 -16.25 15.97 10.13
CA ARG A 158 -17.24 15.60 9.09
C ARG A 158 -16.95 16.29 7.76
N GLU A 159 -16.60 17.56 7.76
CA GLU A 159 -16.19 18.30 6.56
C GLU A 159 -14.92 17.72 5.94
N GLY A 160 -13.90 17.41 6.76
CA GLY A 160 -12.66 16.79 6.31
C GLY A 160 -12.85 15.39 5.69
N ILE A 161 -13.79 14.60 6.21
CA ILE A 161 -14.18 13.31 5.65
C ILE A 161 -14.93 13.48 4.33
N SER A 162 -15.85 14.42 4.25
CA SER A 162 -16.70 14.61 3.07
C SER A 162 -15.93 15.19 1.88
N ARG A 163 -14.97 16.10 2.15
CA ARG A 163 -14.22 16.76 1.10
C ARG A 163 -13.07 15.87 0.58
N PRO A 164 -13.00 15.57 -0.74
CA PRO A 164 -11.93 14.77 -1.31
C PRO A 164 -10.63 15.58 -1.43
N THR A 165 -9.82 15.55 -0.37
CA THR A 165 -8.49 16.17 -0.32
C THR A 165 -7.40 15.12 -0.08
N PRO A 166 -6.12 15.42 -0.32
CA PRO A 166 -5.01 14.52 0.04
C PRO A 166 -4.99 14.09 1.50
N GLU A 167 -5.56 14.89 2.38
CA GLU A 167 -5.58 14.68 3.82
C GLU A 167 -6.79 13.91 4.32
N ARG A 168 -7.77 13.63 3.44
CA ARG A 168 -9.00 12.90 3.80
C ARG A 168 -8.71 11.62 4.59
N ILE A 169 -7.67 10.87 4.22
CA ILE A 169 -7.31 9.62 4.87
C ILE A 169 -7.02 9.80 6.37
N PHE A 170 -6.48 10.93 6.79
CA PHE A 170 -6.23 11.23 8.19
C PHE A 170 -7.50 11.70 8.91
N TRP A 171 -8.40 12.39 8.19
CA TRP A 171 -9.72 12.75 8.73
C TRP A 171 -10.58 11.53 9.02
N LEU A 172 -10.46 10.44 8.24
CA LEU A 172 -11.15 9.17 8.50
C LEU A 172 -10.76 8.62 9.89
N ARG A 173 -9.46 8.64 10.23
CA ARG A 173 -8.99 8.25 11.56
C ARG A 173 -9.65 9.08 12.66
N HIS A 174 -9.73 10.40 12.50
CA HIS A 174 -10.39 11.25 13.50
C HIS A 174 -11.89 10.98 13.61
N GLY A 175 -12.56 10.62 12.53
CA GLY A 175 -13.93 10.14 12.56
C GLY A 175 -14.09 8.94 13.50
N PHE A 176 -13.27 7.91 13.30
CA PHE A 176 -13.30 6.69 14.13
C PHE A 176 -12.88 6.96 15.58
N LEU A 177 -11.85 7.78 15.83
CA LEU A 177 -11.44 8.20 17.18
C LEU A 177 -12.56 8.94 17.95
N ASN A 178 -13.48 9.59 17.23
CA ASN A 178 -14.64 10.27 17.80
C ASN A 178 -15.91 9.41 17.79
N GLY A 179 -15.79 8.12 17.45
CA GLY A 179 -16.86 7.15 17.58
C GLY A 179 -17.83 7.10 16.39
N LEU A 180 -17.50 7.69 15.24
CA LEU A 180 -18.31 7.50 14.04
C LEU A 180 -18.27 6.04 13.61
N SER A 181 -19.43 5.51 13.20
CA SER A 181 -19.52 4.16 12.65
C SER A 181 -18.98 4.08 11.22
N THR A 182 -18.72 2.88 10.74
CA THR A 182 -18.30 2.63 9.34
C THR A 182 -19.35 3.14 8.36
N GLU A 183 -20.63 2.99 8.68
CA GLU A 183 -21.77 3.45 7.88
C GLU A 183 -21.82 4.99 7.80
N GLU A 184 -21.66 5.69 8.93
CA GLU A 184 -21.61 7.16 8.95
C GLU A 184 -20.43 7.69 8.11
N VAL A 185 -19.25 7.08 8.25
CA VAL A 185 -18.06 7.44 7.47
C VAL A 185 -18.25 7.13 5.99
N PHE A 186 -18.89 6.01 5.65
CA PHE A 186 -19.28 5.68 4.27
C PHE A 186 -20.22 6.73 3.69
N ASP A 187 -21.24 7.13 4.43
CA ASP A 187 -22.21 8.14 3.96
C ASP A 187 -21.56 9.48 3.65
N LEU A 188 -20.56 9.88 4.43
CA LEU A 188 -19.79 11.10 4.22
C LEU A 188 -18.77 10.99 3.09
N SER A 189 -18.06 9.89 2.98
CA SER A 189 -16.89 9.74 2.12
C SER A 189 -17.17 9.03 0.79
N LYS A 190 -18.15 8.13 0.78
CA LYS A 190 -18.45 7.14 -0.27
C LYS A 190 -17.28 6.19 -0.57
N ILE A 191 -16.37 6.01 0.40
CA ILE A 191 -15.30 5.02 0.34
C ILE A 191 -15.90 3.65 0.68
N ASP A 192 -15.51 2.62 -0.07
CA ASP A 192 -16.02 1.27 0.14
C ASP A 192 -15.87 0.82 1.60
N PRO A 193 -16.94 0.26 2.21
CA PRO A 193 -16.97 -0.14 3.62
C PRO A 193 -15.86 -1.12 4.01
N TRP A 194 -15.39 -1.96 3.09
CA TRP A 194 -14.29 -2.88 3.37
C TRP A 194 -13.00 -2.13 3.75
N PHE A 195 -12.64 -1.08 2.99
CA PHE A 195 -11.47 -0.26 3.32
C PHE A 195 -11.68 0.51 4.62
N LEU A 196 -12.87 1.05 4.83
CA LEU A 196 -13.21 1.76 6.07
C LEU A 196 -13.09 0.85 7.29
N GLN A 197 -13.54 -0.40 7.19
CA GLN A 197 -13.42 -1.39 8.26
C GLN A 197 -11.94 -1.70 8.56
N GLN A 198 -11.10 -1.87 7.54
CA GLN A 198 -9.67 -2.08 7.75
C GLN A 198 -8.99 -0.88 8.46
N MET A 199 -9.39 0.34 8.11
CA MET A 199 -8.89 1.55 8.77
C MET A 199 -9.41 1.66 10.20
N LYS A 200 -10.68 1.33 10.43
CA LYS A 200 -11.26 1.29 11.77
C LYS A 200 -10.51 0.33 12.69
N GLU A 201 -10.18 -0.87 12.21
CA GLU A 201 -9.41 -1.86 12.98
C GLU A 201 -8.00 -1.36 13.35
N ILE A 202 -7.36 -0.54 12.49
CA ILE A 202 -6.09 0.13 12.85
C ILE A 202 -6.33 1.12 13.99
N VAL A 203 -7.43 1.90 13.94
CA VAL A 203 -7.75 2.88 14.98
C VAL A 203 -8.15 2.20 16.29
N ASP A 204 -8.93 1.14 16.24
CA ASP A 204 -9.31 0.35 17.41
C ASP A 204 -8.06 -0.22 18.12
N LEU A 205 -7.10 -0.72 17.35
CA LEU A 205 -5.82 -1.19 17.88
C LEU A 205 -4.96 -0.04 18.43
N GLU A 206 -4.98 1.13 17.81
CA GLU A 206 -4.33 2.34 18.34
C GLU A 206 -4.89 2.71 19.72
N ILE A 207 -6.22 2.69 19.88
CA ILE A 207 -6.89 2.98 21.15
C ILE A 207 -6.50 1.94 22.21
N GLU A 208 -6.48 0.66 21.84
CA GLU A 208 -6.04 -0.43 22.72
C GLU A 208 -4.61 -0.21 23.19
N LEU A 209 -3.69 0.10 22.29
CA LEU A 209 -2.28 0.36 22.59
C LEU A 209 -2.08 1.56 23.54
N CYS A 210 -2.85 2.63 23.38
CA CYS A 210 -2.80 3.81 24.24
C CYS A 210 -3.20 3.52 25.70
N SER A 211 -3.84 2.38 25.99
CA SER A 211 -4.18 1.96 27.37
C SER A 211 -3.05 1.19 28.07
N HIS A 212 -1.95 0.97 27.37
CA HIS A 212 -0.79 0.23 27.87
C HIS A 212 0.46 1.12 27.94
N ASP A 213 1.45 0.64 28.68
CA ASP A 213 2.84 1.09 28.67
C ASP A 213 3.78 -0.09 28.35
N LEU A 214 5.10 0.15 28.34
CA LEU A 214 6.09 -0.91 28.07
C LEU A 214 6.05 -2.06 29.06
N SER A 215 5.60 -1.83 30.31
CA SER A 215 5.58 -2.84 31.36
C SER A 215 4.32 -3.71 31.31
N SER A 216 3.26 -3.20 30.72
CA SER A 216 1.93 -3.83 30.68
C SER A 216 1.54 -4.42 29.33
N ILE A 217 2.25 -4.06 28.24
CA ILE A 217 1.96 -4.60 26.92
C ILE A 217 2.35 -6.08 26.81
N SER A 218 1.43 -6.92 26.37
CA SER A 218 1.74 -8.34 26.14
C SER A 218 2.51 -8.57 24.84
N LYS A 219 3.21 -9.70 24.74
CA LYS A 219 3.90 -10.14 23.53
C LYS A 219 2.93 -10.24 22.35
N GLU A 220 1.75 -10.79 22.57
CA GLU A 220 0.71 -11.01 21.57
C GLU A 220 0.18 -9.68 21.01
N LEU A 221 -0.08 -8.71 21.89
CA LEU A 221 -0.52 -7.37 21.47
C LEU A 221 0.58 -6.62 20.70
N LEU A 222 1.82 -6.73 21.15
CA LEU A 222 2.97 -6.15 20.45
C LEU A 222 3.16 -6.77 19.06
N LEU A 223 3.05 -8.10 18.93
CA LEU A 223 3.11 -8.80 17.65
C LEU A 223 1.96 -8.37 16.73
N LYS A 224 0.71 -8.37 17.21
CA LYS A 224 -0.48 -7.91 16.48
C LYS A 224 -0.30 -6.48 15.95
N ALA A 225 0.29 -5.59 16.75
CA ALA A 225 0.61 -4.22 16.32
C ALA A 225 1.65 -4.21 15.18
N LYS A 226 2.70 -5.03 15.27
CA LYS A 226 3.71 -5.14 14.22
C LYS A 226 3.13 -5.71 12.92
N GLU A 227 2.34 -6.76 12.97
CA GLU A 227 1.62 -7.36 11.84
C GLU A 227 0.62 -6.39 11.21
N SER A 228 0.02 -5.49 12.01
CA SER A 228 -0.85 -4.41 11.53
C SER A 228 -0.10 -3.19 11.00
N GLY A 229 1.23 -3.25 10.93
CA GLY A 229 2.07 -2.22 10.32
C GLY A 229 2.47 -1.05 11.22
N PHE A 230 2.26 -1.12 12.53
CA PHE A 230 2.76 -0.10 13.46
C PHE A 230 4.29 -0.10 13.51
N SER A 231 4.91 1.07 13.32
CA SER A 231 6.36 1.22 13.44
C SER A 231 6.77 1.31 14.91
N ASP A 232 8.02 0.93 15.21
CA ASP A 232 8.56 1.06 16.60
C ASP A 232 8.51 2.53 17.05
N SER A 233 8.71 3.50 16.14
CA SER A 233 8.56 4.93 16.44
C SER A 233 7.13 5.35 16.79
N LEU A 234 6.11 4.77 16.14
CA LEU A 234 4.72 5.03 16.49
C LEU A 234 4.36 4.36 17.82
N LEU A 235 4.80 3.12 18.03
CA LEU A 235 4.60 2.41 19.29
C LEU A 235 5.24 3.15 20.46
N ALA A 236 6.43 3.74 20.27
CA ALA A 236 7.05 4.57 21.29
C ALA A 236 6.18 5.75 21.71
N ASP A 237 5.56 6.45 20.75
CA ASP A 237 4.63 7.55 21.05
C ASP A 237 3.39 7.06 21.81
N LEU A 238 2.77 5.94 21.37
CA LEU A 238 1.53 5.42 21.94
C LEU A 238 1.73 4.85 23.36
N LEU A 239 2.89 4.22 23.61
CA LEU A 239 3.25 3.62 24.91
C LEU A 239 3.97 4.59 25.84
N GLY A 240 4.11 5.88 25.46
CA GLY A 240 4.82 6.87 26.27
C GLY A 240 6.29 6.54 26.55
N SER A 241 7.00 5.99 25.55
CA SER A 241 8.34 5.45 25.68
C SER A 241 9.31 5.96 24.60
N THR A 242 10.49 5.35 24.50
CA THR A 242 11.49 5.66 23.48
C THR A 242 11.52 4.58 22.39
N LEU A 243 12.01 4.96 21.21
CA LEU A 243 12.20 4.04 20.08
C LEU A 243 13.12 2.85 20.47
N GLU A 244 14.18 3.15 21.20
CA GLU A 244 15.18 2.16 21.65
C GLU A 244 14.52 1.13 22.57
N ALA A 245 13.77 1.59 23.58
CA ALA A 245 13.12 0.72 24.54
C ALA A 245 12.06 -0.19 23.90
N VAL A 246 11.25 0.32 22.96
CA VAL A 246 10.30 -0.50 22.17
C VAL A 246 11.05 -1.53 21.33
N THR A 247 12.15 -1.13 20.69
CA THR A 247 12.97 -2.03 19.86
C THR A 247 13.60 -3.15 20.68
N GLU A 248 14.09 -2.84 21.88
CA GLU A 248 14.66 -3.84 22.81
C GLU A 248 13.58 -4.80 23.32
N LEU A 249 12.42 -4.28 23.73
CA LEU A 249 11.30 -5.12 24.16
C LEU A 249 10.86 -6.07 23.04
N ARG A 250 10.71 -5.55 21.84
CA ARG A 250 10.32 -6.36 20.66
C ARG A 250 11.33 -7.50 20.41
N LYS A 251 12.63 -7.19 20.45
CA LYS A 251 13.70 -8.19 20.26
C LYS A 251 13.73 -9.20 21.41
N SER A 252 13.52 -8.79 22.66
CA SER A 252 13.49 -9.70 23.82
C SER A 252 12.33 -10.72 23.73
N HIS A 253 11.25 -10.36 23.05
CA HIS A 253 10.12 -11.25 22.76
C HIS A 253 10.29 -12.08 21.48
N ASP A 254 11.46 -12.00 20.81
CA ASP A 254 11.75 -12.65 19.53
C ASP A 254 10.79 -12.22 18.40
N ILE A 255 10.26 -11.00 18.48
CA ILE A 255 9.45 -10.40 17.40
C ILE A 255 10.41 -9.73 16.42
N LEU A 256 10.92 -10.51 15.49
CA LEU A 256 11.92 -10.07 14.51
C LEU A 256 11.24 -9.78 13.15
N THR A 257 11.86 -8.86 12.40
CA THR A 257 11.47 -8.61 11.02
C THR A 257 11.83 -9.81 10.17
N GLN A 258 10.86 -10.30 9.41
CA GLN A 258 11.00 -11.36 8.44
C GLN A 258 10.98 -10.79 7.03
N PHE A 259 11.60 -11.45 6.08
CA PHE A 259 11.63 -11.04 4.70
C PHE A 259 11.04 -12.14 3.82
N ARG A 260 10.06 -11.76 3.02
CA ARG A 260 9.32 -12.64 2.11
C ARG A 260 9.69 -12.29 0.68
N LEU A 261 9.82 -13.31 -0.15
CA LEU A 261 10.07 -13.15 -1.58
C LEU A 261 8.83 -12.56 -2.26
N VAL A 262 9.03 -11.67 -3.22
CA VAL A 262 7.96 -11.25 -4.13
C VAL A 262 7.74 -12.40 -5.12
N ASP A 263 6.84 -13.33 -4.76
CA ASP A 263 6.50 -14.51 -5.53
C ASP A 263 5.12 -14.33 -6.19
N THR A 264 5.05 -14.50 -7.50
CA THR A 264 3.84 -14.44 -8.30
C THR A 264 3.52 -15.76 -9.00
N CYS A 265 4.10 -16.85 -8.52
CA CYS A 265 3.93 -18.18 -9.08
C CYS A 265 2.99 -19.06 -8.25
N ALA A 266 2.40 -18.55 -7.16
CA ALA A 266 1.53 -19.28 -6.22
C ALA A 266 2.16 -20.56 -5.67
N GLY A 267 3.49 -20.64 -5.60
CA GLY A 267 4.24 -21.85 -5.20
C GLY A 267 4.24 -22.98 -6.22
N GLU A 268 3.70 -22.78 -7.42
CA GLU A 268 3.72 -23.80 -8.50
C GLU A 268 5.09 -23.93 -9.15
N PHE A 269 5.87 -22.86 -9.15
CA PHE A 269 7.23 -22.80 -9.70
C PHE A 269 8.16 -22.10 -8.71
N GLU A 270 9.48 -22.36 -8.83
CA GLU A 270 10.46 -21.55 -8.10
C GLU A 270 10.48 -20.13 -8.69
N ALA A 271 10.33 -19.11 -7.82
CA ALA A 271 10.37 -17.71 -8.22
C ALA A 271 11.79 -17.16 -8.21
N TYR A 272 12.26 -16.65 -9.34
CA TYR A 272 13.56 -16.01 -9.51
C TYR A 272 13.44 -14.49 -9.55
N THR A 273 12.90 -13.89 -8.49
CA THR A 273 12.79 -12.43 -8.37
C THR A 273 13.87 -11.88 -7.46
N PRO A 274 14.39 -10.67 -7.72
CA PRO A 274 15.39 -10.03 -6.86
C PRO A 274 14.73 -9.21 -5.73
N TYR A 275 13.41 -9.27 -5.55
CA TYR A 275 12.66 -8.42 -4.66
C TYR A 275 12.15 -9.17 -3.44
N TYR A 276 12.32 -8.55 -2.27
CA TYR A 276 11.79 -9.00 -1.00
C TYR A 276 10.99 -7.88 -0.36
N TYR A 277 10.02 -8.23 0.49
CA TYR A 277 9.34 -7.28 1.37
C TYR A 277 9.47 -7.74 2.82
N SER A 278 9.55 -6.78 3.73
CA SER A 278 9.61 -7.06 5.17
C SER A 278 8.21 -7.28 5.74
N SER A 279 8.06 -8.19 6.69
CA SER A 279 6.83 -8.43 7.44
C SER A 279 7.14 -8.95 8.85
N TYR A 280 6.09 -9.31 9.60
CA TYR A 280 6.20 -9.90 10.93
C TYR A 280 5.31 -11.14 11.04
N GLY A 281 5.57 -12.03 12.01
CA GLY A 281 4.73 -13.19 12.31
C GLY A 281 4.81 -14.35 11.34
N LEU A 282 5.80 -14.36 10.43
CA LEU A 282 5.97 -15.37 9.40
C LEU A 282 7.40 -15.94 9.42
N GLU A 283 7.64 -16.96 8.61
CA GLU A 283 8.99 -17.48 8.39
C GLU A 283 9.78 -16.59 7.43
N ASN A 284 11.10 -16.56 7.64
CA ASN A 284 12.02 -15.82 6.78
C ASN A 284 12.38 -16.64 5.54
N GLU A 285 12.19 -16.06 4.36
CA GLU A 285 12.52 -16.71 3.08
C GLU A 285 13.89 -16.32 2.51
N ILE A 286 14.64 -15.46 3.22
CA ILE A 286 16.00 -15.13 2.79
C ILE A 286 16.88 -16.38 2.91
N LYS A 287 17.41 -16.82 1.78
CA LYS A 287 18.45 -17.87 1.76
C LYS A 287 19.73 -17.30 2.38
N GLU A 288 20.29 -18.02 3.33
CA GLU A 288 21.58 -17.65 3.92
C GLU A 288 22.69 -17.67 2.87
N SER A 289 23.60 -16.73 2.96
CA SER A 289 24.72 -16.61 2.04
C SER A 289 25.91 -16.02 2.76
N GLU A 290 27.08 -16.62 2.56
CA GLU A 290 28.35 -16.12 3.08
C GLU A 290 28.91 -14.93 2.29
N LYS A 291 28.29 -14.57 1.17
CA LYS A 291 28.67 -13.41 0.36
C LYS A 291 28.48 -12.11 1.16
N LYS A 292 29.45 -11.21 1.06
CA LYS A 292 29.35 -9.87 1.65
C LYS A 292 28.11 -9.15 1.08
N LYS A 293 27.22 -8.73 1.96
CA LYS A 293 26.00 -7.99 1.60
C LYS A 293 26.25 -6.49 1.75
N ILE A 294 25.89 -5.73 0.73
CA ILE A 294 25.99 -4.26 0.70
C ILE A 294 24.58 -3.73 0.40
N MET A 295 24.08 -2.86 1.28
CA MET A 295 22.86 -2.11 1.04
C MET A 295 23.25 -0.74 0.48
N ILE A 296 22.61 -0.35 -0.62
CA ILE A 296 22.82 0.93 -1.32
C ILE A 296 21.58 1.80 -1.13
#